data_22dc32aef7091a89cc74bc4bbfad0855
#
_entry.id   22dc32aef7091a89cc74bc4bbfad0855
#
_cell.length_a   1.000
_cell.length_b   1.000
_cell.length_c   1.000
_cell.angle_alpha   90.00
_cell.angle_beta   90.00
_cell.angle_gamma   90.00
#
_symmetry.space_group_name_H-M   'P 1'
#
loop_
_entity.id
_entity.type
_entity.pdbx_description
1 polymer ?
#
loop_
_entity_poly.entity_id
_entity_poly.type
_entity_poly.pdbx_seq_one_letter_code
_entity_poly.pdbx_strand_id
1 'polypeptide(L)'
;YFCHNANSVRNILYLERNGKGYNVSLQVLDAILCHNGEMLSKKYEPDRKKTKEQFLQEYHDCWHKENASLELKPMTLEGCVVRISDVISYIGKDIEDAMSVGILQKKDLPENVVKVLGDNNKSIMNKLIGDLMIHSYQKPYLRFSHEVFEALSTLLSFLGEKVHHHPVLEKENAKLSRMVKELFDVYLEELEN
;
A
#
# COMPACT_ATOMS: atom_id res chain seq x y z
N TYR A 1 12.66 -2.21 13.60
CA TYR A 1 12.26 -1.82 12.23
C TYR A 1 11.12 -0.83 12.29
N PHE A 2 11.10 0.14 11.35
CA PHE A 2 9.92 1.00 11.20
C PHE A 2 8.91 0.30 10.28
N CYS A 3 7.70 0.10 10.77
CA CYS A 3 6.58 -0.43 10.00
C CYS A 3 5.41 0.56 10.10
N HIS A 4 5.08 1.21 8.98
CA HIS A 4 4.03 2.24 8.95
C HIS A 4 2.66 1.69 9.32
N ASN A 5 2.35 0.45 8.97
CA ASN A 5 1.12 -0.25 9.33
C ASN A 5 0.97 -0.35 10.85
N ALA A 6 2.02 -0.85 11.53
CA ALA A 6 2.04 -0.97 12.98
C ALA A 6 2.01 0.41 13.65
N ASN A 7 2.72 1.40 13.08
CA ASN A 7 2.68 2.77 13.59
C ASN A 7 1.29 3.41 13.44
N SER A 8 0.56 3.13 12.38
CA SER A 8 -0.82 3.58 12.20
C SER A 8 -1.76 3.00 13.28
N VAL A 9 -1.60 1.71 13.60
CA VAL A 9 -2.32 1.07 14.72
C VAL A 9 -1.95 1.74 16.06
N ARG A 10 -0.64 1.99 16.29
CA ARG A 10 -0.16 2.69 17.49
C ARG A 10 -0.77 4.08 17.63
N ASN A 11 -0.80 4.86 16.55
CA ASN A 11 -1.37 6.21 16.56
C ASN A 11 -2.84 6.17 17.01
N ILE A 12 -3.64 5.27 16.44
CA ILE A 12 -5.06 5.14 16.77
C ILE A 12 -5.27 4.69 18.19
N LEU A 13 -4.47 3.75 18.70
CA LEU A 13 -4.65 3.20 20.04
C LEU A 13 -4.12 4.09 21.16
N TYR A 14 -3.02 4.83 20.91
CA TYR A 14 -2.26 5.41 22.03
C TYR A 14 -1.91 6.89 21.86
N LEU A 15 -1.89 7.45 20.65
CA LEU A 15 -1.43 8.84 20.43
C LEU A 15 -2.59 9.80 20.17
N GLU A 16 -3.60 9.38 19.44
CA GLU A 16 -4.76 10.21 19.13
C GLU A 16 -5.53 10.64 20.38
N ARG A 17 -6.29 11.73 20.27
CA ARG A 17 -7.11 12.30 21.35
C ARG A 17 -6.30 12.62 22.62
N ASN A 18 -5.12 13.23 22.47
CA ASN A 18 -4.21 13.56 23.57
C ASN A 18 -3.79 12.32 24.39
N GLY A 19 -3.42 11.26 23.71
CA GLY A 19 -2.95 10.01 24.32
C GLY A 19 -4.05 9.06 24.82
N LYS A 20 -5.33 9.37 24.59
CA LYS A 20 -6.46 8.52 25.02
C LYS A 20 -6.80 7.42 24.00
N GLY A 21 -6.37 7.61 22.76
CA GLY A 21 -6.70 6.72 21.65
C GLY A 21 -8.18 6.67 21.29
N TYR A 22 -8.50 5.83 20.31
CA TYR A 22 -9.86 5.54 19.90
C TYR A 22 -10.28 4.13 20.30
N ASN A 23 -11.54 3.98 20.67
CA ASN A 23 -12.14 2.67 20.91
C ASN A 23 -12.66 2.08 19.58
N VAL A 24 -11.76 1.51 18.78
CA VAL A 24 -12.07 0.86 17.51
C VAL A 24 -12.10 -0.65 17.67
N SER A 25 -12.86 -1.33 16.79
CA SER A 25 -12.93 -2.79 16.84
C SER A 25 -11.63 -3.44 16.38
N LEU A 26 -11.42 -4.70 16.81
CA LEU A 26 -10.27 -5.50 16.38
C LEU A 26 -10.19 -5.63 14.86
N GLN A 27 -11.33 -5.76 14.17
CA GLN A 27 -11.41 -5.88 12.73
C GLN A 27 -10.88 -4.62 12.01
N VAL A 28 -11.15 -3.44 12.57
CA VAL A 28 -10.62 -2.17 12.01
C VAL A 28 -9.12 -2.09 12.22
N LEU A 29 -8.62 -2.42 13.42
CA LEU A 29 -7.18 -2.43 13.70
C LEU A 29 -6.44 -3.43 12.82
N ASP A 30 -7.02 -4.62 12.62
CA ASP A 30 -6.46 -5.64 11.74
C ASP A 30 -6.42 -5.20 10.28
N ALA A 31 -7.50 -4.56 9.78
CA ALA A 31 -7.52 -4.01 8.43
C ALA A 31 -6.43 -2.94 8.23
N ILE A 32 -6.20 -2.10 9.24
CA ILE A 32 -5.12 -1.10 9.22
C ILE A 32 -3.75 -1.77 9.27
N LEU A 33 -3.57 -2.80 10.09
CA LEU A 33 -2.30 -3.53 10.15
C LEU A 33 -1.99 -4.24 8.83
N CYS A 34 -2.99 -4.76 8.15
CA CYS A 34 -2.87 -5.59 6.94
C CYS A 34 -2.98 -4.81 5.62
N HIS A 35 -3.06 -3.45 5.63
CA HIS A 35 -3.33 -2.69 4.41
C HIS A 35 -2.17 -2.63 3.41
N ASN A 36 -1.02 -3.19 3.72
CA ASN A 36 0.15 -3.13 2.86
C ASN A 36 -0.14 -3.64 1.44
N GLY A 37 -0.13 -2.71 0.48
CA GLY A 37 -0.42 -2.92 -0.93
C GLY A 37 0.76 -3.33 -1.80
N GLU A 38 1.98 -3.46 -1.24
CA GLU A 38 3.19 -3.73 -2.03
C GLU A 38 3.19 -5.10 -2.70
N MET A 39 2.43 -6.07 -2.17
CA MET A 39 2.33 -7.41 -2.75
C MET A 39 0.99 -7.65 -3.43
N LEU A 40 1.03 -7.70 -4.76
CA LEU A 40 -0.12 -8.11 -5.56
C LEU A 40 -0.41 -9.61 -5.37
N SER A 41 -1.65 -9.94 -5.08
CA SER A 41 -2.12 -11.33 -4.93
C SER A 41 -3.16 -11.66 -5.99
N LYS A 42 -3.11 -12.90 -6.52
CA LYS A 42 -4.15 -13.39 -7.45
C LYS A 42 -5.54 -13.46 -6.81
N LYS A 43 -5.59 -13.63 -5.50
CA LYS A 43 -6.80 -13.77 -4.70
C LYS A 43 -6.58 -13.17 -3.32
N TYR A 44 -7.45 -12.27 -2.92
CA TYR A 44 -7.49 -11.71 -1.58
C TYR A 44 -8.59 -12.38 -0.79
N GLU A 45 -8.21 -13.25 0.14
CA GLU A 45 -9.12 -14.04 0.96
C GLU A 45 -8.84 -13.78 2.44
N PRO A 46 -9.88 -13.41 3.22
CA PRO A 46 -9.68 -13.12 4.63
C PRO A 46 -9.37 -14.38 5.45
N ASP A 47 -8.54 -14.24 6.47
CA ASP A 47 -8.39 -15.25 7.51
C ASP A 47 -9.49 -15.06 8.57
N ARG A 48 -10.63 -15.66 8.34
CA ARG A 48 -11.80 -15.58 9.24
C ARG A 48 -11.61 -16.27 10.59
N LYS A 49 -10.51 -17.02 10.75
CA LYS A 49 -10.18 -17.74 12.01
C LYS A 49 -9.18 -16.95 12.86
N LYS A 50 -8.64 -15.85 12.35
CA LYS A 50 -7.66 -15.02 13.07
C LYS A 50 -8.23 -14.57 14.41
N THR A 51 -7.52 -14.87 15.49
CA THR A 51 -7.88 -14.50 16.87
C THR A 51 -7.23 -13.18 17.27
N LYS A 52 -7.66 -12.64 18.41
CA LYS A 52 -7.03 -11.46 19.01
C LYS A 52 -5.56 -11.70 19.36
N GLU A 53 -5.24 -12.86 19.83
CA GLU A 53 -3.87 -13.27 20.20
C GLU A 53 -2.96 -13.29 18.96
N GLN A 54 -3.47 -13.81 17.84
CA GLN A 54 -2.75 -13.80 16.56
C GLN A 54 -2.53 -12.37 16.07
N PHE A 55 -3.55 -11.51 16.11
CA PHE A 55 -3.40 -10.09 15.78
C PHE A 55 -2.31 -9.42 16.63
N LEU A 56 -2.31 -9.63 17.95
CA LEU A 56 -1.31 -9.05 18.84
C LEU A 56 0.10 -9.56 18.53
N GLN A 57 0.24 -10.83 18.16
CA GLN A 57 1.52 -11.39 17.73
C GLN A 57 1.99 -10.78 16.40
N GLU A 58 1.10 -10.66 15.41
CA GLU A 58 1.41 -10.03 14.13
C GLU A 58 1.79 -8.55 14.31
N TYR A 59 1.05 -7.81 15.15
CA TYR A 59 1.38 -6.43 15.50
C TYR A 59 2.77 -6.31 16.15
N HIS A 60 3.09 -7.20 17.10
CA HIS A 60 4.42 -7.27 17.70
C HIS A 60 5.50 -7.60 16.67
N ASP A 61 5.25 -8.58 15.81
CA ASP A 61 6.20 -9.00 14.78
C ASP A 61 6.54 -7.88 13.79
N CYS A 62 5.58 -7.03 13.44
CA CYS A 62 5.80 -5.85 12.60
C CYS A 62 6.81 -4.84 13.19
N TRP A 63 7.02 -4.82 14.51
CA TRP A 63 8.03 -3.97 15.15
C TRP A 63 9.42 -4.62 15.22
N HIS A 64 9.50 -5.94 15.14
CA HIS A 64 10.71 -6.69 15.47
C HIS A 64 11.28 -7.50 14.29
N LYS A 65 10.47 -7.76 13.27
CA LYS A 65 10.85 -8.54 12.10
C LYS A 65 10.73 -7.69 10.83
N GLU A 66 11.76 -7.73 10.02
CA GLU A 66 11.75 -7.07 8.72
C GLU A 66 10.68 -7.70 7.81
N ASN A 67 9.96 -6.85 7.08
CA ASN A 67 8.94 -7.26 6.12
C ASN A 67 7.77 -8.11 6.68
N ALA A 68 7.60 -8.17 8.00
CA ALA A 68 6.52 -8.95 8.62
C ALA A 68 5.12 -8.53 8.13
N SER A 69 4.91 -7.26 7.79
CA SER A 69 3.63 -6.76 7.27
C SER A 69 3.26 -7.31 5.89
N LEU A 70 4.21 -7.77 5.09
CA LEU A 70 3.96 -8.26 3.73
C LEU A 70 3.13 -9.55 3.70
N GLU A 71 3.31 -10.41 4.70
CA GLU A 71 2.70 -11.74 4.77
C GLU A 71 1.33 -11.74 5.47
N LEU A 72 0.92 -10.61 6.06
CA LEU A 72 -0.30 -10.51 6.82
C LEU A 72 -1.54 -10.71 5.94
N LYS A 73 -2.55 -11.38 6.51
CA LYS A 73 -3.86 -11.55 5.88
C LYS A 73 -4.93 -10.89 6.74
N PRO A 74 -5.78 -10.02 6.17
CA PRO A 74 -6.88 -9.43 6.92
C PRO A 74 -7.85 -10.48 7.44
N MET A 75 -8.43 -10.25 8.63
CA MET A 75 -9.45 -11.16 9.18
C MET A 75 -10.83 -11.01 8.53
N THR A 76 -11.05 -9.90 7.80
CA THR A 76 -12.35 -9.60 7.16
C THR A 76 -12.20 -9.35 5.67
N LEU A 77 -13.32 -9.47 4.95
CA LEU A 77 -13.34 -9.15 3.52
C LEU A 77 -13.16 -7.63 3.29
N GLU A 78 -13.67 -6.80 4.20
CA GLU A 78 -13.47 -5.36 4.21
C GLU A 78 -11.97 -5.00 4.34
N GLY A 79 -11.23 -5.72 5.18
CA GLY A 79 -9.75 -5.58 5.25
C GLY A 79 -9.06 -5.96 3.94
N CYS A 80 -9.56 -6.95 3.21
CA CYS A 80 -9.09 -7.27 1.87
C CYS A 80 -9.41 -6.15 0.87
N VAL A 81 -10.58 -5.49 0.99
CA VAL A 81 -10.94 -4.30 0.18
C VAL A 81 -9.97 -3.16 0.45
N VAL A 82 -9.68 -2.85 1.72
CA VAL A 82 -8.69 -1.81 2.08
C VAL A 82 -7.34 -2.09 1.43
N ARG A 83 -6.84 -3.32 1.54
CA ARG A 83 -5.55 -3.72 0.98
C ARG A 83 -5.47 -3.55 -0.54
N ILE A 84 -6.49 -3.99 -1.29
CA ILE A 84 -6.48 -3.86 -2.75
C ILE A 84 -6.72 -2.43 -3.22
N SER A 85 -7.48 -1.63 -2.44
CA SER A 85 -7.74 -0.22 -2.74
C SER A 85 -6.45 0.59 -2.65
N ASP A 86 -5.56 0.26 -1.73
CA ASP A 86 -4.24 0.87 -1.62
C ASP A 86 -3.43 0.66 -2.91
N VAL A 87 -3.32 -0.58 -3.39
CA VAL A 87 -2.67 -0.89 -4.68
C VAL A 87 -3.26 -0.07 -5.83
N ILE A 88 -4.60 -0.06 -5.96
CA ILE A 88 -5.28 0.61 -7.07
C ILE A 88 -5.06 2.13 -7.02
N SER A 89 -5.05 2.74 -5.83
CA SER A 89 -4.97 4.18 -5.67
C SER A 89 -3.60 4.76 -6.06
N TYR A 90 -2.52 4.03 -5.82
CA TYR A 90 -1.15 4.49 -6.10
C TYR A 90 -0.77 4.36 -7.58
N ILE A 91 -1.13 3.27 -8.23
CA ILE A 91 -0.63 2.92 -9.57
C ILE A 91 -0.86 4.02 -10.60
N GLY A 92 -2.09 4.52 -10.68
CA GLY A 92 -2.42 5.56 -11.65
C GLY A 92 -1.75 6.90 -11.33
N LYS A 93 -1.60 7.20 -10.05
CA LYS A 93 -0.95 8.41 -9.57
C LYS A 93 0.56 8.38 -9.82
N ASP A 94 1.22 7.27 -9.59
CA ASP A 94 2.65 7.09 -9.85
C ASP A 94 2.99 7.34 -11.33
N ILE A 95 2.13 6.90 -12.25
CA ILE A 95 2.29 7.17 -13.68
C ILE A 95 2.19 8.67 -13.97
N GLU A 96 1.17 9.37 -13.44
CA GLU A 96 0.98 10.81 -13.64
C GLU A 96 2.13 11.61 -13.06
N ASP A 97 2.59 11.27 -11.86
CA ASP A 97 3.69 11.94 -11.20
C ASP A 97 5.02 11.72 -11.96
N ALA A 98 5.31 10.48 -12.37
CA ALA A 98 6.49 10.18 -13.19
C ALA A 98 6.50 10.92 -14.54
N MET A 99 5.33 11.07 -15.17
CA MET A 99 5.18 11.85 -16.39
C MET A 99 5.38 13.34 -16.13
N SER A 100 4.86 13.87 -15.02
CA SER A 100 4.95 15.30 -14.69
C SER A 100 6.38 15.77 -14.45
N VAL A 101 7.23 14.91 -13.89
CA VAL A 101 8.66 15.17 -13.65
C VAL A 101 9.56 14.73 -14.80
N GLY A 102 8.99 14.24 -15.91
CA GLY A 102 9.73 13.86 -17.12
C GLY A 102 10.51 12.55 -17.04
N ILE A 103 10.28 11.71 -16.01
CA ILE A 103 10.88 10.38 -15.87
C ILE A 103 10.27 9.40 -16.85
N LEU A 104 8.96 9.53 -17.12
CA LEU A 104 8.18 8.63 -17.96
C LEU A 104 7.47 9.41 -19.06
N GLN A 105 7.33 8.81 -20.23
CA GLN A 105 6.47 9.29 -21.30
C GLN A 105 5.38 8.26 -21.60
N LYS A 106 4.22 8.71 -22.10
CA LYS A 106 3.09 7.84 -22.41
C LYS A 106 3.45 6.67 -23.33
N LYS A 107 4.35 6.90 -24.28
CA LYS A 107 4.86 5.86 -25.23
C LYS A 107 5.72 4.78 -24.56
N ASP A 108 6.21 5.01 -23.35
CA ASP A 108 7.07 4.08 -22.64
C ASP A 108 6.26 2.99 -21.92
N LEU A 109 4.95 3.22 -21.74
CA LEU A 109 4.07 2.22 -21.12
C LEU A 109 4.02 0.94 -21.95
N PRO A 110 4.07 -0.25 -21.31
CA PRO A 110 3.99 -1.52 -22.03
C PRO A 110 2.69 -1.64 -22.86
N GLU A 111 2.79 -2.07 -24.09
CA GLU A 111 1.66 -2.14 -25.03
C GLU A 111 0.50 -3.01 -24.50
N ASN A 112 0.83 -4.15 -23.89
CA ASN A 112 -0.16 -5.03 -23.29
C ASN A 112 -0.91 -4.37 -22.12
N VAL A 113 -0.23 -3.53 -21.33
CA VAL A 113 -0.85 -2.75 -20.25
C VAL A 113 -1.81 -1.72 -20.82
N VAL A 114 -1.36 -0.94 -21.81
CA VAL A 114 -2.20 0.09 -22.46
C VAL A 114 -3.45 -0.54 -23.06
N LYS A 115 -3.31 -1.69 -23.73
CA LYS A 115 -4.44 -2.40 -24.34
C LYS A 115 -5.48 -2.86 -23.31
N VAL A 116 -5.06 -3.34 -22.16
CA VAL A 116 -5.96 -3.95 -21.15
C VAL A 116 -6.46 -2.92 -20.14
N LEU A 117 -5.58 -2.08 -19.59
CA LEU A 117 -5.88 -1.15 -18.50
C LEU A 117 -6.13 0.28 -18.99
N GLY A 118 -5.56 0.64 -20.16
CA GLY A 118 -5.52 2.01 -20.63
C GLY A 118 -4.20 2.72 -20.33
N ASP A 119 -4.12 4.01 -20.64
CA ASP A 119 -2.90 4.80 -20.65
C ASP A 119 -2.94 6.04 -19.74
N ASN A 120 -3.93 6.13 -18.88
CA ASN A 120 -4.11 7.23 -17.93
C ASN A 120 -4.78 6.74 -16.64
N ASN A 121 -4.62 7.49 -15.57
CA ASN A 121 -5.11 7.15 -14.24
C ASN A 121 -6.62 6.77 -14.24
N LYS A 122 -7.45 7.58 -14.89
CA LYS A 122 -8.90 7.35 -14.94
C LYS A 122 -9.27 6.03 -15.59
N SER A 123 -8.66 5.70 -16.75
CA SER A 123 -8.93 4.43 -17.46
C SER A 123 -8.45 3.23 -16.65
N ILE A 124 -7.24 3.32 -16.08
CA ILE A 124 -6.65 2.26 -15.25
C ILE A 124 -7.53 1.99 -14.03
N MET A 125 -7.87 3.01 -13.25
CA MET A 125 -8.73 2.86 -12.07
C MET A 125 -10.09 2.27 -12.42
N ASN A 126 -10.75 2.81 -13.45
CA ASN A 126 -12.07 2.31 -13.88
C ASN A 126 -12.00 0.82 -14.29
N LYS A 127 -10.97 0.43 -15.03
CA LYS A 127 -10.78 -0.96 -15.45
C LYS A 127 -10.53 -1.88 -14.27
N LEU A 128 -9.62 -1.49 -13.36
CA LEU A 128 -9.30 -2.29 -12.18
C LEU A 128 -10.50 -2.44 -11.24
N ILE A 129 -11.19 -1.36 -10.91
CA ILE A 129 -12.36 -1.40 -10.01
C ILE A 129 -13.48 -2.22 -10.65
N GLY A 130 -13.82 -1.96 -11.93
CA GLY A 130 -14.87 -2.68 -12.62
C GLY A 130 -14.60 -4.18 -12.73
N ASP A 131 -13.38 -4.58 -13.10
CA ASP A 131 -12.99 -5.98 -13.19
C ASP A 131 -13.03 -6.67 -11.81
N LEU A 132 -12.50 -6.01 -10.79
CA LEU A 132 -12.52 -6.52 -9.41
C LEU A 132 -13.96 -6.76 -8.93
N MET A 133 -14.87 -5.81 -9.15
CA MET A 133 -16.27 -5.93 -8.77
C MET A 133 -16.94 -7.11 -9.46
N ILE A 134 -16.77 -7.25 -10.78
CA ILE A 134 -17.37 -8.33 -11.57
C ILE A 134 -16.90 -9.70 -11.10
N HIS A 135 -15.59 -9.87 -10.89
CA HIS A 135 -15.01 -11.17 -10.56
C HIS A 135 -15.09 -11.53 -9.07
N SER A 136 -15.47 -10.57 -8.21
CA SER A 136 -15.63 -10.77 -6.76
C SER A 136 -17.11 -10.79 -6.32
N TYR A 137 -18.05 -10.44 -7.20
CA TYR A 137 -19.46 -10.35 -6.84
C TYR A 137 -19.99 -11.67 -6.25
N GLN A 138 -20.61 -11.60 -5.08
CA GLN A 138 -21.11 -12.75 -4.30
C GLN A 138 -20.06 -13.84 -4.00
N LYS A 139 -18.78 -13.48 -3.97
CA LYS A 139 -17.70 -14.40 -3.57
C LYS A 139 -17.18 -14.05 -2.18
N PRO A 140 -16.67 -15.03 -1.41
CA PRO A 140 -16.05 -14.80 -0.11
C PRO A 140 -14.60 -14.30 -0.21
N TYR A 141 -14.20 -13.79 -1.37
CA TYR A 141 -12.86 -13.29 -1.68
C TYR A 141 -12.92 -12.22 -2.78
N LEU A 142 -11.82 -11.46 -2.95
CA LEU A 142 -11.63 -10.55 -4.06
C LEU A 142 -10.60 -11.12 -5.04
N ARG A 143 -10.82 -10.91 -6.33
CA ARG A 143 -9.85 -11.25 -7.38
C ARG A 143 -10.09 -10.43 -8.64
N PHE A 144 -9.03 -10.28 -9.41
CA PHE A 144 -9.12 -9.83 -10.80
C PHE A 144 -9.36 -11.01 -11.76
N SER A 145 -9.78 -10.71 -12.98
CA SER A 145 -9.63 -11.63 -14.11
C SER A 145 -8.15 -11.91 -14.35
N HIS A 146 -7.86 -13.02 -15.03
CA HIS A 146 -6.46 -13.37 -15.36
C HIS A 146 -5.78 -12.27 -16.20
N GLU A 147 -6.48 -11.78 -17.24
CA GLU A 147 -5.99 -10.75 -18.14
C GLU A 147 -5.61 -9.45 -17.39
N VAL A 148 -6.52 -8.96 -16.54
CA VAL A 148 -6.28 -7.73 -15.76
C VAL A 148 -5.18 -7.93 -14.71
N PHE A 149 -5.13 -9.10 -14.07
CA PHE A 149 -4.07 -9.42 -13.12
C PHE A 149 -2.68 -9.41 -13.77
N GLU A 150 -2.51 -10.04 -14.94
CA GLU A 150 -1.23 -10.07 -15.65
C GLU A 150 -0.81 -8.68 -16.14
N ALA A 151 -1.77 -7.88 -16.66
CA ALA A 151 -1.49 -6.51 -17.05
C ALA A 151 -1.09 -5.64 -15.85
N LEU A 152 -1.77 -5.80 -14.72
CA LEU A 152 -1.46 -5.10 -13.47
C LEU A 152 -0.09 -5.51 -12.92
N SER A 153 0.23 -6.80 -12.93
CA SER A 153 1.53 -7.32 -12.52
C SER A 153 2.67 -6.75 -13.39
N THR A 154 2.44 -6.71 -14.71
CA THR A 154 3.40 -6.11 -15.66
C THR A 154 3.61 -4.62 -15.37
N LEU A 155 2.52 -3.89 -15.08
CA LEU A 155 2.58 -2.46 -14.78
C LEU A 155 3.34 -2.19 -13.49
N LEU A 156 3.09 -2.95 -12.42
CA LEU A 156 3.81 -2.81 -11.15
C LEU A 156 5.31 -3.08 -11.31
N SER A 157 5.68 -4.14 -12.01
CA SER A 157 7.09 -4.43 -12.30
C SER A 157 7.75 -3.31 -13.11
N PHE A 158 7.05 -2.80 -14.13
CA PHE A 158 7.52 -1.69 -14.95
C PHE A 158 7.73 -0.40 -14.12
N LEU A 159 6.79 -0.04 -13.24
CA LEU A 159 6.92 1.12 -12.36
C LEU A 159 8.06 0.94 -11.35
N GLY A 160 8.22 -0.25 -10.79
CA GLY A 160 9.35 -0.58 -9.93
C GLY A 160 10.69 -0.30 -10.61
N GLU A 161 10.89 -0.83 -11.82
CA GLU A 161 12.14 -0.68 -12.55
C GLU A 161 12.38 0.73 -13.10
N LYS A 162 11.37 1.36 -13.67
CA LYS A 162 11.51 2.62 -14.43
C LYS A 162 11.30 3.87 -13.59
N VAL A 163 10.52 3.77 -12.52
CA VAL A 163 10.16 4.92 -11.68
C VAL A 163 10.81 4.81 -10.31
N HIS A 164 10.49 3.79 -9.51
CA HIS A 164 10.91 3.74 -8.11
C HIS A 164 12.42 3.63 -7.95
N HIS A 165 13.12 2.92 -8.83
CA HIS A 165 14.58 2.80 -8.86
C HIS A 165 15.25 3.74 -9.89
N HIS A 166 14.58 4.83 -10.27
CA HIS A 166 15.17 5.75 -11.23
C HIS A 166 16.35 6.53 -10.58
N PRO A 167 17.54 6.61 -11.24
CA PRO A 167 18.75 7.22 -10.64
C PRO A 167 18.59 8.66 -10.15
N VAL A 168 17.70 9.44 -10.80
CA VAL A 168 17.37 10.81 -10.36
C VAL A 168 16.70 10.79 -8.99
N LEU A 169 15.76 9.87 -8.75
CA LEU A 169 15.07 9.74 -7.46
C LEU A 169 16.01 9.23 -6.37
N GLU A 170 16.86 8.27 -6.67
CA GLU A 170 17.85 7.75 -5.71
C GLU A 170 18.81 8.85 -5.24
N LYS A 171 19.25 9.72 -6.16
CA LYS A 171 20.10 10.88 -5.81
C LYS A 171 19.38 11.89 -4.90
N GLU A 172 18.09 12.15 -5.16
CA GLU A 172 17.31 13.07 -4.32
C GLU A 172 16.96 12.45 -2.96
N ASN A 173 16.75 11.14 -2.87
CA ASN A 173 16.48 10.44 -1.61
C ASN A 173 17.55 10.68 -0.54
N ALA A 174 18.81 10.75 -0.92
CA ALA A 174 19.91 11.06 0.01
C ALA A 174 19.78 12.46 0.63
N LYS A 175 19.36 13.46 -0.18
CA LYS A 175 19.13 14.84 0.30
C LYS A 175 17.91 14.91 1.21
N LEU A 176 16.80 14.25 0.81
CA LEU A 176 15.57 14.19 1.59
C LEU A 176 15.82 13.52 2.95
N SER A 177 16.56 12.42 2.97
CA SER A 177 16.92 11.73 4.21
C SER A 177 17.71 12.63 5.17
N ARG A 178 18.66 13.40 4.65
CA ARG A 178 19.42 14.37 5.45
C ARG A 178 18.50 15.48 5.97
N MET A 179 17.69 16.06 5.12
CA MET A 179 16.75 17.13 5.51
C MET A 179 15.80 16.66 6.63
N VAL A 180 15.23 15.45 6.52
CA VAL A 180 14.35 14.90 7.56
C VAL A 180 15.09 14.73 8.89
N LYS A 181 16.35 14.26 8.86
CA LYS A 181 17.15 14.13 10.08
C LYS A 181 17.44 15.48 10.71
N GLU A 182 17.91 16.46 9.92
CA GLU A 182 18.19 17.81 10.40
C GLU A 182 16.94 18.48 11.02
N LEU A 183 15.76 18.32 10.38
CA LEU A 183 14.51 18.80 10.94
C LEU A 183 14.15 18.11 12.27
N PHE A 184 14.32 16.80 12.34
CA PHE A 184 14.07 16.06 13.59
C PHE A 184 14.98 16.53 14.72
N ASP A 185 16.25 16.73 14.46
CA ASP A 185 17.21 17.19 15.47
C ASP A 185 16.85 18.59 15.99
N VAL A 186 16.46 19.53 15.11
CA VAL A 186 16.00 20.88 15.50
C VAL A 186 14.76 20.80 16.40
N TYR A 187 13.75 20.03 16.03
CA TYR A 187 12.55 19.89 16.87
C TYR A 187 12.83 19.18 18.20
N LEU A 188 13.76 18.23 18.22
CA LEU A 188 14.16 17.59 19.45
C LEU A 188 14.83 18.57 20.43
N GLU A 189 15.74 19.42 19.94
CA GLU A 189 16.37 20.48 20.73
C GLU A 189 15.36 21.50 21.28
N GLU A 190 14.34 21.85 20.48
CA GLU A 190 13.25 22.76 20.92
C GLU A 190 12.37 22.15 22.03
N LEU A 191 12.24 20.82 22.06
CA LEU A 191 11.44 20.13 23.09
C LEU A 191 12.20 19.89 24.39
N GLU A 192 13.55 19.89 24.33
CA GLU A 192 14.42 19.69 25.49
C GLU A 192 14.75 21.00 26.23
N ASN A 193 14.46 22.17 25.62
CA ASN A 193 14.63 23.50 26.20
C ASN A 193 13.32 24.07 26.73
#